data_d09998df465982aeecd521af40967ccf
#
_entry.id   d09998df465982aeecd521af40967ccf
#
_cell.length_a   1.000
_cell.length_b   1.000
_cell.length_c   1.000
_cell.angle_alpha   90.00
_cell.angle_beta   90.00
_cell.angle_gamma   90.00
#
_symmetry.space_group_name_H-M   'P 1'
#
loop_
_entity.id
_entity.type
_entity.pdbx_description
1 polymer ?
#
loop_
_entity_poly.entity_id
_entity_poly.type
_entity_poly.pdbx_seq_one_letter_code
_entity_poly.pdbx_strand_id
1 'polypeptide(L)'
;NRGDGSERMSGYVTKEDVEAGRYKPLSEGVSLQYANREPRFYASVAYNGDVWNLLNSNKNAGEPQNIQVFYYRGDGNGYTNSMFWLRTGIGVKKFVHPNDMGKGDNNEELIKKKVEPAIRYAEVLLIYAEALNELNGQYDIPSWDGNKTHIIKRDINEMKKGIRPIRIRAGVPD
;
A
#
# COMPACT_ATOMS: atom_id res chain seq x y z
N ASN A 1 -8.52 11.09 -0.19
CA ASN A 1 -7.99 12.08 0.75
C ASN A 1 -6.47 12.03 0.74
N ARG A 2 -5.82 13.18 0.87
CA ARG A 2 -4.38 13.27 1.11
C ARG A 2 -4.10 13.04 2.58
N GLY A 3 -2.92 12.48 2.89
CA GLY A 3 -2.54 12.22 4.26
C GLY A 3 -2.44 13.48 5.14
N ASP A 4 -2.24 14.64 4.52
CA ASP A 4 -2.12 15.94 5.19
C ASP A 4 -3.40 16.81 5.14
N GLY A 5 -4.49 16.31 4.55
CA GLY A 5 -5.75 17.04 4.40
C GLY A 5 -5.73 18.14 3.34
N SER A 6 -4.63 18.30 2.60
CA SER A 6 -4.52 19.38 1.60
C SER A 6 -5.40 19.13 0.37
N GLU A 7 -5.68 20.19 -0.38
CA GLU A 7 -6.40 20.11 -1.64
C GLU A 7 -5.57 19.40 -2.74
N ARG A 8 -6.28 18.94 -3.77
CA ARG A 8 -5.65 18.30 -4.92
C ARG A 8 -4.78 19.32 -5.67
N MET A 9 -3.49 19.02 -5.79
CA MET A 9 -2.55 19.82 -6.57
C MET A 9 -2.69 19.51 -8.06
N SER A 10 -2.48 20.51 -8.90
CA SER A 10 -2.43 20.40 -10.37
C SER A 10 -1.00 20.56 -10.86
N GLY A 11 -0.73 20.06 -12.08
CA GLY A 11 0.61 20.13 -12.69
C GLY A 11 1.41 18.83 -12.51
N TYR A 12 2.70 18.92 -12.76
CA TYR A 12 3.63 17.81 -12.77
C TYR A 12 4.85 18.15 -11.93
N VAL A 13 5.49 17.12 -11.39
CA VAL A 13 6.77 17.22 -10.67
C VAL A 13 7.84 17.65 -11.66
N THR A 14 8.57 18.71 -11.32
CA THR A 14 9.70 19.21 -12.11
C THR A 14 11.02 18.61 -11.63
N LYS A 15 12.08 18.81 -12.42
CA LYS A 15 13.43 18.41 -12.03
C LYS A 15 13.88 19.13 -10.75
N GLU A 16 13.59 20.42 -10.62
CA GLU A 16 13.90 21.22 -9.44
C GLU A 16 13.17 20.73 -8.20
N ASP A 17 11.94 20.17 -8.35
CA ASP A 17 11.20 19.56 -7.25
C ASP A 17 11.90 18.30 -6.76
N VAL A 18 12.42 17.48 -7.69
CA VAL A 18 13.14 16.25 -7.36
C VAL A 18 14.46 16.58 -6.65
N GLU A 19 15.24 17.52 -7.18
CA GLU A 19 16.50 17.97 -6.60
C GLU A 19 16.31 18.58 -5.20
N ALA A 20 15.25 19.32 -5.00
CA ALA A 20 14.87 19.88 -3.70
C ALA A 20 14.22 18.86 -2.74
N GLY A 21 14.01 17.63 -3.19
CA GLY A 21 13.35 16.58 -2.39
C GLY A 21 11.89 16.82 -2.10
N ARG A 22 11.24 17.73 -2.86
CA ARG A 22 9.80 17.98 -2.75
C ARG A 22 9.00 16.80 -3.32
N TYR A 23 7.81 16.61 -2.79
CA TYR A 23 6.84 15.62 -3.27
C TYR A 23 7.30 14.14 -3.29
N LYS A 24 8.30 13.77 -2.49
CA LYS A 24 8.70 12.35 -2.38
C LYS A 24 7.48 11.45 -2.05
N PRO A 25 7.37 10.25 -2.63
CA PRO A 25 8.36 9.56 -3.46
C PRO A 25 8.18 9.78 -4.98
N LEU A 26 7.51 10.85 -5.41
CA LEU A 26 7.24 11.10 -6.82
C LEU A 26 8.53 11.46 -7.58
N SER A 27 8.64 10.96 -8.82
CA SER A 27 9.71 11.28 -9.76
C SER A 27 9.30 12.39 -10.73
N GLU A 28 10.26 12.91 -11.48
CA GLU A 28 10.02 13.91 -12.53
C GLU A 28 8.94 13.45 -13.52
N GLY A 29 8.10 14.36 -13.98
CA GLY A 29 7.03 14.11 -14.94
C GLY A 29 5.77 13.45 -14.34
N VAL A 30 5.78 13.12 -13.06
CA VAL A 30 4.61 12.56 -12.38
C VAL A 30 3.61 13.65 -12.01
N SER A 31 2.32 13.38 -12.20
CA SER A 31 1.26 14.33 -11.84
C SER A 31 1.20 14.59 -10.35
N LEU A 32 1.15 15.86 -9.96
CA LEU A 32 1.01 16.30 -8.57
C LEU A 32 -0.30 15.86 -7.90
N GLN A 33 -1.27 15.33 -8.65
CA GLN A 33 -2.45 14.68 -8.06
C GLN A 33 -2.10 13.51 -7.14
N TYR A 34 -0.93 12.91 -7.32
CA TYR A 34 -0.43 11.79 -6.52
C TYR A 34 0.46 12.23 -5.36
N ALA A 35 0.78 13.52 -5.24
CA ALA A 35 1.60 14.04 -4.15
C ALA A 35 0.89 13.97 -2.80
N ASN A 36 1.66 13.83 -1.71
CA ASN A 36 1.20 13.85 -0.33
C ASN A 36 0.05 12.84 -0.04
N ARG A 37 0.11 11.67 -0.67
CA ARG A 37 -0.79 10.56 -0.34
C ARG A 37 -0.27 9.79 0.87
N GLU A 38 -1.16 9.06 1.51
CA GLU A 38 -0.77 8.15 2.59
C GLU A 38 0.25 7.11 2.09
N PRO A 39 1.16 6.60 2.95
CA PRO A 39 2.18 5.63 2.55
C PRO A 39 1.61 4.37 1.88
N ARG A 40 0.41 3.95 2.29
CA ARG A 40 -0.28 2.80 1.71
C ARG A 40 -0.65 3.00 0.25
N PHE A 41 -0.92 4.24 -0.18
CA PHE A 41 -1.18 4.55 -1.58
C PHE A 41 0.02 4.15 -2.44
N TYR A 42 1.22 4.61 -2.09
CA TYR A 42 2.45 4.31 -2.84
C TYR A 42 2.85 2.83 -2.81
N ALA A 43 2.48 2.12 -1.75
CA ALA A 43 2.76 0.69 -1.62
C ALA A 43 1.77 -0.20 -2.39
N SER A 44 0.56 0.29 -2.69
CA SER A 44 -0.53 -0.56 -3.19
C SER A 44 -1.05 -0.17 -4.55
N VAL A 45 -0.84 1.07 -4.97
CA VAL A 45 -1.38 1.63 -6.21
C VAL A 45 -0.25 1.85 -7.21
N ALA A 46 -0.39 1.26 -8.40
CA ALA A 46 0.43 1.58 -9.56
C ALA A 46 -0.19 2.79 -10.26
N TYR A 47 0.46 3.93 -10.20
CA TYR A 47 0.02 5.16 -10.84
C TYR A 47 0.94 5.52 -12.01
N ASN A 48 0.47 6.38 -12.91
CA ASN A 48 1.24 6.80 -14.07
C ASN A 48 2.52 7.54 -13.64
N GLY A 49 3.68 7.04 -14.05
CA GLY A 49 5.00 7.54 -13.65
C GLY A 49 5.52 6.95 -12.33
N ASP A 50 4.87 5.91 -11.80
CA ASP A 50 5.35 5.17 -10.62
C ASP A 50 6.67 4.45 -10.91
N VAL A 51 7.54 4.36 -9.91
CA VAL A 51 8.80 3.61 -10.00
C VAL A 51 8.62 2.21 -9.44
N TRP A 52 8.90 1.22 -10.26
CA TRP A 52 8.82 -0.18 -9.89
C TRP A 52 10.19 -0.76 -9.56
N ASN A 53 10.37 -1.15 -8.31
CA ASN A 53 11.57 -1.84 -7.84
C ASN A 53 11.38 -3.34 -8.03
N LEU A 54 11.80 -3.86 -9.18
CA LEU A 54 11.79 -5.28 -9.47
C LEU A 54 13.22 -5.76 -9.73
N LEU A 55 13.60 -6.88 -9.10
CA LEU A 55 14.80 -7.60 -9.47
C LEU A 55 14.63 -8.09 -10.91
N ASN A 56 15.63 -7.85 -11.75
CA ASN A 56 15.69 -8.35 -13.14
C ASN A 56 14.55 -7.91 -14.06
N SER A 57 14.07 -6.71 -13.90
CA SER A 57 13.17 -6.12 -14.90
C SER A 57 13.86 -5.82 -16.24
N ASN A 58 15.21 -5.95 -16.32
CA ASN A 58 16.04 -5.77 -17.50
C ASN A 58 17.15 -6.82 -17.63
N LYS A 59 17.97 -6.70 -18.68
CA LYS A 59 18.98 -7.63 -19.18
C LYS A 59 20.08 -8.09 -18.20
N ASN A 60 20.22 -7.44 -17.04
CA ASN A 60 21.22 -7.82 -16.05
C ASN A 60 20.53 -8.51 -14.87
N ALA A 61 20.56 -9.83 -14.90
CA ALA A 61 20.02 -10.66 -13.84
C ALA A 61 20.67 -10.32 -12.49
N GLY A 62 19.86 -10.05 -11.47
CA GLY A 62 20.31 -9.85 -10.09
C GLY A 62 20.49 -8.41 -9.63
N GLU A 63 20.40 -7.42 -10.52
CA GLU A 63 20.45 -6.00 -10.12
C GLU A 63 19.05 -5.43 -9.89
N PRO A 64 18.77 -4.80 -8.72
CA PRO A 64 17.52 -4.10 -8.50
C PRO A 64 17.40 -2.97 -9.52
N GLN A 65 16.32 -2.95 -10.27
CA GLN A 65 16.10 -1.90 -11.25
C GLN A 65 14.90 -1.05 -10.89
N ASN A 66 15.15 0.24 -10.83
CA ASN A 66 14.13 1.25 -10.63
C ASN A 66 13.60 1.66 -12.00
N ILE A 67 12.52 1.04 -12.45
CA ILE A 67 11.89 1.39 -13.70
C ILE A 67 10.73 2.32 -13.43
N GLN A 68 10.75 3.50 -14.04
CA GLN A 68 9.63 4.40 -14.11
C GLN A 68 8.68 3.93 -15.21
N VAL A 69 7.41 3.74 -14.90
CA VAL A 69 6.41 3.15 -15.79
C VAL A 69 5.32 4.17 -16.10
N PHE A 70 5.11 4.42 -17.38
CA PHE A 70 4.05 5.28 -17.87
C PHE A 70 2.98 4.47 -18.60
N TYR A 71 1.71 4.89 -18.47
CA TYR A 71 0.55 4.21 -19.02
C TYR A 71 -0.17 5.04 -20.10
N TYR A 72 0.44 6.10 -20.61
CA TYR A 72 -0.12 6.87 -21.70
C TYR A 72 0.15 6.22 -23.08
N ARG A 73 -0.62 6.62 -24.07
CA ARG A 73 -0.45 6.12 -25.45
C ARG A 73 0.92 6.48 -25.99
N GLY A 74 1.61 5.50 -26.53
CA GLY A 74 2.98 5.64 -27.09
C GLY A 74 4.08 5.21 -26.14
N ASP A 75 3.81 5.01 -24.85
CA ASP A 75 4.73 4.37 -23.93
C ASP A 75 4.58 2.83 -23.98
N GLY A 76 5.64 2.10 -23.61
CA GLY A 76 5.67 0.64 -23.66
C GLY A 76 4.62 -0.07 -22.81
N ASN A 77 4.09 0.61 -21.77
CA ASN A 77 3.05 0.09 -20.89
C ASN A 77 1.68 0.75 -21.15
N GLY A 78 1.61 1.64 -22.15
CA GLY A 78 0.38 2.25 -22.60
C GLY A 78 -0.33 1.44 -23.67
N TYR A 79 -1.22 2.09 -24.43
CA TYR A 79 -1.94 1.44 -25.51
C TYR A 79 -1.00 1.15 -26.68
N THR A 80 -0.47 -0.05 -26.71
CA THR A 80 0.29 -0.62 -27.85
C THR A 80 -0.42 -1.84 -28.43
N ASN A 81 -1.25 -2.50 -27.62
CA ASN A 81 -2.02 -3.68 -27.98
C ASN A 81 -3.41 -3.60 -27.36
N SER A 82 -4.46 -3.94 -28.12
CA SER A 82 -5.85 -3.85 -27.66
C SER A 82 -6.19 -4.77 -26.48
N MET A 83 -5.36 -5.76 -26.18
CA MET A 83 -5.60 -6.75 -25.12
C MET A 83 -4.86 -6.45 -23.80
N PHE A 84 -3.68 -5.85 -23.86
CA PHE A 84 -2.75 -5.77 -22.72
C PHE A 84 -2.33 -4.33 -22.41
N TRP A 85 -3.26 -3.51 -21.91
CA TRP A 85 -2.96 -2.16 -21.48
C TRP A 85 -3.82 -1.71 -20.31
N LEU A 86 -3.28 -0.84 -19.49
CA LEU A 86 -3.97 -0.31 -18.32
C LEU A 86 -4.85 0.89 -18.73
N ARG A 87 -6.14 0.64 -18.91
CA ARG A 87 -7.11 1.60 -19.48
C ARG A 87 -7.30 2.87 -18.67
N THR A 88 -7.14 2.78 -17.34
CA THR A 88 -7.37 3.88 -16.41
C THR A 88 -6.11 4.67 -16.06
N GLY A 89 -4.92 4.18 -16.43
CA GLY A 89 -3.64 4.71 -15.98
C GLY A 89 -3.36 4.51 -14.48
N ILE A 90 -4.21 3.74 -13.80
CA ILE A 90 -4.07 3.38 -12.39
C ILE A 90 -4.36 1.89 -12.23
N GLY A 91 -3.48 1.17 -11.56
CA GLY A 91 -3.57 -0.26 -11.34
C GLY A 91 -3.28 -0.67 -9.90
N VAL A 92 -3.22 -1.97 -9.69
CA VAL A 92 -2.93 -2.58 -8.38
C VAL A 92 -1.50 -3.10 -8.37
N LYS A 93 -0.68 -2.56 -7.45
CA LYS A 93 0.71 -2.98 -7.21
C LYS A 93 0.86 -3.88 -5.98
N LYS A 94 -0.14 -3.93 -5.14
CA LYS A 94 -0.14 -4.60 -3.83
C LYS A 94 0.36 -6.05 -3.84
N PHE A 95 0.15 -6.77 -4.94
CA PHE A 95 0.49 -8.19 -5.06
C PHE A 95 1.84 -8.44 -5.76
N VAL A 96 2.54 -7.40 -6.14
CA VAL A 96 3.87 -7.52 -6.75
C VAL A 96 4.92 -7.58 -5.64
N HIS A 97 5.79 -8.58 -5.72
CA HIS A 97 6.90 -8.72 -4.78
C HIS A 97 8.17 -8.10 -5.38
N PRO A 98 9.01 -7.38 -4.61
CA PRO A 98 10.24 -6.78 -5.16
C PRO A 98 11.20 -7.80 -5.80
N ASN A 99 11.13 -9.05 -5.37
CA ASN A 99 11.93 -10.15 -5.92
C ASN A 99 11.18 -10.93 -7.03
N ASP A 100 10.05 -10.44 -7.52
CA ASP A 100 9.45 -10.99 -8.72
C ASP A 100 10.36 -10.64 -9.91
N MET A 101 10.64 -11.62 -10.74
CA MET A 101 11.44 -11.48 -11.94
C MET A 101 10.50 -11.54 -13.15
N GLY A 102 10.61 -10.54 -14.02
CA GLY A 102 10.13 -10.65 -15.38
C GLY A 102 10.99 -11.64 -16.17
N LYS A 103 11.00 -11.56 -17.48
CA LYS A 103 11.80 -12.44 -18.32
C LYS A 103 13.30 -12.30 -18.02
N GLY A 104 13.91 -13.36 -17.48
CA GLY A 104 15.35 -13.57 -17.52
C GLY A 104 15.82 -13.96 -18.93
N ASP A 105 17.10 -14.13 -19.12
CA ASP A 105 17.73 -14.51 -20.41
C ASP A 105 17.16 -15.81 -21.01
N ASN A 106 16.58 -16.67 -20.17
CA ASN A 106 15.96 -17.95 -20.56
C ASN A 106 14.42 -17.89 -20.65
N ASN A 107 13.81 -16.73 -20.69
CA ASN A 107 12.34 -16.56 -20.63
C ASN A 107 11.67 -17.14 -19.38
N GLU A 108 12.42 -17.37 -18.32
CA GLU A 108 11.86 -17.84 -17.06
C GLU A 108 11.26 -16.69 -16.26
N GLU A 109 9.98 -16.81 -15.96
CA GLU A 109 9.30 -15.94 -15.03
C GLU A 109 9.38 -16.55 -13.63
N LEU A 110 10.01 -15.84 -12.69
CA LEU A 110 10.07 -16.26 -11.30
C LEU A 110 9.19 -15.35 -10.46
N ILE A 111 7.97 -15.77 -10.21
CA ILE A 111 7.05 -15.08 -9.32
C ILE A 111 7.17 -15.67 -7.93
N LYS A 112 7.51 -14.84 -6.96
CA LYS A 112 7.58 -15.27 -5.55
C LYS A 112 6.19 -15.61 -5.03
N LYS A 113 6.05 -16.81 -4.49
CA LYS A 113 4.80 -17.21 -3.82
C LYS A 113 4.52 -16.26 -2.65
N LYS A 114 3.37 -15.61 -2.70
CA LYS A 114 2.90 -14.72 -1.64
C LYS A 114 2.11 -15.52 -0.62
N VAL A 115 2.23 -15.12 0.65
CA VAL A 115 1.40 -15.67 1.71
C VAL A 115 0.04 -14.97 1.65
N GLU A 116 -1.01 -15.75 1.50
CA GLU A 116 -2.40 -15.26 1.57
C GLU A 116 -2.97 -15.63 2.94
N PRO A 117 -2.96 -14.72 3.91
CA PRO A 117 -3.50 -15.00 5.23
C PRO A 117 -5.02 -15.10 5.17
N ALA A 118 -5.60 -16.15 5.74
CA ALA A 118 -7.04 -16.30 5.90
C ALA A 118 -7.60 -15.23 6.86
N ILE A 119 -6.89 -14.99 7.96
CA ILE A 119 -7.20 -13.94 8.95
C ILE A 119 -5.91 -13.18 9.24
N ARG A 120 -5.98 -11.87 9.24
CA ARG A 120 -4.85 -11.01 9.60
C ARG A 120 -5.02 -10.44 11.00
N TYR A 121 -3.93 -10.35 11.75
CA TYR A 121 -3.95 -9.81 13.11
C TYR A 121 -4.60 -8.41 13.20
N ALA A 122 -4.42 -7.58 12.18
CA ALA A 122 -5.10 -6.29 12.09
C ALA A 122 -6.63 -6.39 12.08
N GLU A 123 -7.17 -7.44 11.48
CA GLU A 123 -8.61 -7.71 11.47
C GLU A 123 -9.10 -8.07 12.87
N VAL A 124 -8.37 -8.93 13.58
CA VAL A 124 -8.65 -9.29 14.98
C VAL A 124 -8.65 -8.05 15.88
N LEU A 125 -7.68 -7.16 15.69
CA LEU A 125 -7.60 -5.92 16.47
C LEU A 125 -8.78 -4.97 16.19
N LEU A 126 -9.23 -4.88 14.94
CA LEU A 126 -10.40 -4.06 14.59
C LEU A 126 -11.68 -4.65 15.14
N ILE A 127 -11.89 -5.97 15.02
CA ILE A 127 -13.04 -6.68 15.58
C ILE A 127 -13.07 -6.49 17.11
N TYR A 128 -11.93 -6.57 17.78
CA TYR A 128 -11.85 -6.32 19.21
C TYR A 128 -12.30 -4.91 19.58
N ALA A 129 -11.82 -3.90 18.88
CA ALA A 129 -12.19 -2.51 19.13
C ALA A 129 -13.67 -2.24 18.82
N GLU A 130 -14.20 -2.81 17.76
CA GLU A 130 -15.59 -2.72 17.37
C GLU A 130 -16.50 -3.39 18.40
N ALA A 131 -16.18 -4.62 18.80
CA ALA A 131 -16.92 -5.34 19.83
C ALA A 131 -16.99 -4.55 21.15
N LEU A 132 -15.87 -3.95 21.59
CA LEU A 132 -15.87 -3.09 22.78
C LEU A 132 -16.75 -1.85 22.63
N ASN A 133 -16.79 -1.26 21.41
CA ASN A 133 -17.59 -0.07 21.15
C ASN A 133 -19.10 -0.34 21.22
N GLU A 134 -19.53 -1.54 20.83
CA GLU A 134 -20.91 -1.95 20.83
C GLU A 134 -21.45 -2.34 22.21
N LEU A 135 -20.60 -2.46 23.23
CA LEU A 135 -21.02 -2.82 24.58
C LEU A 135 -21.83 -1.69 25.23
N ASN A 136 -22.99 -2.04 25.75
CA ASN A 136 -23.91 -1.15 26.46
C ASN A 136 -23.89 -1.36 27.99
N GLY A 137 -23.05 -2.26 28.51
CA GLY A 137 -22.94 -2.60 29.92
C GLY A 137 -21.61 -3.22 30.27
N GLN A 138 -21.53 -3.79 31.45
CA GLN A 138 -20.40 -4.58 31.93
C GLN A 138 -20.80 -6.06 31.91
N TYR A 139 -19.85 -6.90 31.46
CA TYR A 139 -20.03 -8.34 31.30
C TYR A 139 -18.87 -9.10 31.91
N ASP A 140 -19.18 -10.15 32.63
CA ASP A 140 -18.20 -11.06 33.22
C ASP A 140 -18.05 -12.27 32.30
N ILE A 141 -16.90 -12.36 31.63
CA ILE A 141 -16.65 -13.41 30.63
C ILE A 141 -15.55 -14.34 31.15
N PRO A 142 -15.84 -15.64 31.35
CA PRO A 142 -14.80 -16.59 31.73
C PRO A 142 -13.79 -16.77 30.61
N SER A 143 -12.51 -16.96 30.99
CA SER A 143 -11.49 -17.43 30.04
C SER A 143 -11.84 -18.81 29.51
N TRP A 144 -11.27 -19.15 28.32
CA TRP A 144 -11.53 -20.44 27.66
C TRP A 144 -11.19 -21.65 28.55
N ASP A 145 -10.24 -21.52 29.47
CA ASP A 145 -9.81 -22.55 30.41
C ASP A 145 -10.55 -22.49 31.78
N GLY A 146 -11.47 -21.54 31.95
CA GLY A 146 -12.23 -21.34 33.16
C GLY A 146 -11.45 -20.79 34.36
N ASN A 147 -10.15 -20.55 34.23
CA ASN A 147 -9.29 -20.17 35.36
C ASN A 147 -9.37 -18.68 35.72
N LYS A 148 -9.94 -17.85 34.84
CA LYS A 148 -10.07 -16.40 35.03
C LYS A 148 -11.42 -15.90 34.55
N THR A 149 -11.88 -14.82 35.14
CA THR A 149 -13.01 -14.06 34.65
C THR A 149 -12.54 -12.69 34.22
N HIS A 150 -12.88 -12.30 32.99
CA HIS A 150 -12.55 -11.00 32.44
C HIS A 150 -13.76 -10.09 32.55
N ILE A 151 -13.60 -8.95 33.20
CA ILE A 151 -14.61 -7.90 33.24
C ILE A 151 -14.49 -7.08 31.96
N ILE A 152 -15.48 -7.19 31.08
CA ILE A 152 -15.50 -6.53 29.79
C ILE A 152 -16.56 -5.44 29.79
N LYS A 153 -16.17 -4.23 29.43
CA LYS A 153 -17.03 -3.07 29.27
C LYS A 153 -16.52 -2.16 28.18
N ARG A 154 -17.35 -1.23 27.71
CA ARG A 154 -16.91 -0.19 26.78
C ARG A 154 -15.85 0.66 27.46
N ASP A 155 -14.64 0.64 26.92
CA ASP A 155 -13.48 1.38 27.44
C ASP A 155 -12.66 1.92 26.29
N ILE A 156 -12.50 3.24 26.26
CA ILE A 156 -11.76 3.93 25.19
C ILE A 156 -10.27 3.53 25.17
N ASN A 157 -9.66 3.29 26.31
CA ASN A 157 -8.25 2.91 26.38
C ASN A 157 -8.03 1.49 25.87
N GLU A 158 -8.96 0.59 26.15
CA GLU A 158 -8.95 -0.77 25.59
C GLU A 158 -9.20 -0.74 24.06
N MET A 159 -10.16 0.05 23.59
CA MET A 159 -10.40 0.21 22.13
C MET A 159 -9.18 0.78 21.39
N LYS A 160 -8.44 1.70 22.02
CA LYS A 160 -7.19 2.24 21.46
C LYS A 160 -6.14 1.16 21.22
N LYS A 161 -6.09 0.11 22.04
CA LYS A 161 -5.16 -1.02 21.84
C LYS A 161 -5.42 -1.75 20.51
N GLY A 162 -6.67 -1.79 20.08
CA GLY A 162 -7.04 -2.35 18.77
C GLY A 162 -6.74 -1.41 17.61
N ILE A 163 -7.07 -0.14 17.73
CA ILE A 163 -7.02 0.81 16.61
C ILE A 163 -5.61 1.40 16.40
N ARG A 164 -4.94 1.80 17.48
CA ARG A 164 -3.67 2.53 17.41
C ARG A 164 -2.55 1.81 16.62
N PRO A 165 -2.29 0.51 16.82
CA PRO A 165 -1.25 -0.19 16.06
C PRO A 165 -1.51 -0.17 14.55
N ILE A 166 -2.78 -0.19 14.15
CA ILE A 166 -3.19 -0.16 12.75
C ILE A 166 -2.97 1.23 12.16
N ARG A 167 -3.32 2.29 12.89
CA ARG A 167 -3.09 3.69 12.47
C ARG A 167 -1.60 3.97 12.30
N ILE A 168 -0.78 3.63 13.28
CA ILE A 168 0.69 3.79 13.24
C ILE A 168 1.26 3.08 12.02
N ARG A 169 0.89 1.82 11.79
CA ARG A 169 1.36 1.06 10.62
C ARG A 169 0.92 1.68 9.29
N ALA A 170 -0.24 2.30 9.26
CA ALA A 170 -0.76 2.98 8.08
C ALA A 170 -0.12 4.36 7.82
N GLY A 171 0.71 4.86 8.75
CA GLY A 171 1.26 6.21 8.67
C GLY A 171 0.22 7.31 8.84
N VAL A 172 -0.88 7.01 9.55
CA VAL A 172 -1.94 7.97 9.86
C VAL A 172 -1.69 8.52 11.26
N PRO A 173 -1.92 9.81 11.52
CA PRO A 173 -1.79 10.39 12.86
C PRO A 173 -2.60 9.64 13.91
N ASP A 174 -2.07 9.61 15.13
CA ASP A 174 -2.70 8.91 16.28
C ASP A 174 -3.94 9.65 16.77
#